data_ea555e364f862cf32a790867d693947f
#
_entry.id   ea555e364f862cf32a790867d693947f
#
_cell.length_a   1.000
_cell.length_b   1.000
_cell.length_c   1.000
_cell.angle_alpha   90.00
_cell.angle_beta   90.00
_cell.angle_gamma   90.00
#
_symmetry.space_group_name_H-M   'P 1'
#
loop_
_entity.id
_entity.type
_entity.pdbx_description
1 polymer ?
#
loop_
_entity_poly.entity_id
_entity_poly.type
_entity_poly.pdbx_seq_one_letter_code
_entity_poly.pdbx_strand_id
1 'polypeptide(L)'
;LRLVDGTARNHGRVEVLHAGVWGTVCDDFISTSGPRQTGFISVACGQLGFSGAGSAPTSGFPDGVDPTWMDDLDCAGTEASLPMCTFRGWGVENCAHFEDIGLSCTP
;
A
#
# COMPACT_ATOMS: atom_id res chain seq x y z
N LEU A 1 2.83 3.04 8.87
CA LEU A 1 2.77 3.18 7.41
C LEU A 1 3.74 4.26 6.95
N ARG A 2 4.50 3.96 5.90
CA ARG A 2 5.43 4.92 5.32
C ARG A 2 5.52 4.74 3.81
N LEU A 3 6.02 5.76 3.12
CA LEU A 3 6.39 5.70 1.71
C LEU A 3 7.91 5.79 1.61
N VAL A 4 8.52 4.91 0.84
CA VAL A 4 9.97 4.83 0.70
C VAL A 4 10.39 4.80 -0.76
N ASP A 5 11.60 5.29 -1.01
CA ASP A 5 12.28 5.23 -2.32
C ASP A 5 11.54 5.96 -3.45
N GLY A 6 10.66 6.89 -3.10
CA GLY A 6 9.97 7.72 -4.07
C GLY A 6 10.67 9.05 -4.32
N THR A 7 10.04 9.89 -5.13
CA THR A 7 10.59 11.19 -5.54
C THR A 7 10.21 12.32 -4.58
N ALA A 8 9.25 12.08 -3.68
CA ALA A 8 8.76 13.06 -2.72
C ALA A 8 8.18 12.34 -1.51
N ARG A 9 7.90 13.08 -0.42
CA ARG A 9 7.33 12.50 0.80
C ARG A 9 5.93 11.90 0.60
N ASN A 10 5.22 12.32 -0.44
CA ASN A 10 3.88 11.83 -0.79
C ASN A 10 3.90 10.78 -1.90
N HIS A 11 5.06 10.25 -2.24
CA HIS A 11 5.25 9.27 -3.30
C HIS A 11 6.26 8.21 -2.89
N GLY A 12 5.97 6.94 -3.18
CA GLY A 12 6.93 5.86 -3.00
C GLY A 12 6.25 4.52 -2.79
N ARG A 13 7.07 3.50 -2.51
CA ARG A 13 6.61 2.17 -2.15
C ARG A 13 5.97 2.21 -0.78
N VAL A 14 4.80 1.58 -0.64
CA VAL A 14 4.11 1.48 0.64
C VAL A 14 4.77 0.41 1.51
N GLU A 15 5.08 0.78 2.75
CA GLU A 15 5.54 -0.16 3.76
C GLU A 15 4.73 -0.04 5.03
N VAL A 16 4.44 -1.20 5.64
CA VAL A 16 3.65 -1.33 6.85
C VAL A 16 4.52 -1.92 7.94
N LEU A 17 4.47 -1.35 9.14
CA LEU A 17 5.20 -1.87 10.30
C LEU A 17 4.35 -2.94 10.98
N HIS A 18 4.91 -4.14 11.13
CA HIS A 18 4.28 -5.24 11.85
C HIS A 18 5.33 -6.02 12.60
N ALA A 19 5.07 -6.31 13.89
CA ALA A 19 6.00 -7.04 14.75
C ALA A 19 7.42 -6.43 14.77
N GLY A 20 7.50 -5.11 14.65
CA GLY A 20 8.78 -4.39 14.64
C GLY A 20 9.53 -4.44 13.30
N VAL A 21 8.94 -4.99 12.25
CA VAL A 21 9.57 -5.14 10.94
C VAL A 21 8.74 -4.45 9.88
N TRP A 22 9.37 -3.60 9.06
CA TRP A 22 8.74 -2.99 7.91
C TRP A 22 8.62 -4.02 6.77
N GLY A 23 7.48 -4.03 6.09
CA GLY A 23 7.24 -4.93 4.98
C GLY A 23 6.35 -4.29 3.93
N THR A 24 6.29 -4.92 2.76
CA THR A 24 5.61 -4.37 1.59
C THR A 24 4.16 -4.82 1.49
N VAL A 25 3.43 -4.21 0.56
CA VAL A 25 2.04 -4.56 0.21
C VAL A 25 2.02 -4.99 -1.24
N CYS A 26 1.46 -6.18 -1.49
CA CYS A 26 1.31 -6.71 -2.84
C CYS A 26 0.21 -5.96 -3.60
N ASP A 27 0.35 -5.84 -4.91
CA ASP A 27 -0.58 -5.13 -5.77
C ASP A 27 -1.84 -5.92 -6.15
N ASP A 28 -1.94 -7.18 -5.74
CA ASP A 28 -3.12 -7.99 -6.03
C ASP A 28 -4.38 -7.31 -5.50
N PHE A 29 -5.43 -7.26 -6.32
CA PHE A 29 -6.70 -6.57 -6.13
C PHE A 29 -6.65 -5.05 -6.27
N ILE A 30 -5.51 -4.41 -6.17
CA ILE A 30 -5.40 -2.95 -6.12
C ILE A 30 -4.55 -2.35 -7.24
N SER A 31 -4.04 -3.17 -8.16
CA SER A 31 -3.22 -2.71 -9.30
C SER A 31 -4.04 -2.11 -10.44
N THR A 32 -5.34 -2.35 -10.49
CA THR A 32 -6.22 -1.85 -11.56
C THR A 32 -7.27 -0.91 -10.99
N SER A 33 -7.71 0.05 -11.80
CA SER A 33 -8.75 1.00 -11.41
C SER A 33 -10.02 0.27 -11.00
N GLY A 34 -10.63 0.73 -9.93
CA GLY A 34 -11.85 0.17 -9.39
C GLY A 34 -12.02 0.48 -7.91
N PRO A 35 -13.11 -0.03 -7.28
CA PRO A 35 -13.40 0.27 -5.87
C PRO A 35 -12.30 -0.14 -4.90
N ARG A 36 -11.64 -1.27 -5.15
CA ARG A 36 -10.55 -1.75 -4.27
C ARG A 36 -9.34 -0.83 -4.31
N GLN A 37 -8.95 -0.37 -5.50
CA GLN A 37 -7.85 0.58 -5.63
C GLN A 37 -8.21 1.92 -4.99
N THR A 38 -9.41 2.42 -5.26
CA THR A 38 -9.89 3.69 -4.67
C THR A 38 -9.93 3.60 -3.15
N GLY A 39 -10.42 2.50 -2.60
CA GLY A 39 -10.46 2.26 -1.16
C GLY A 39 -9.07 2.22 -0.55
N PHE A 40 -8.14 1.53 -1.18
CA PHE A 40 -6.75 1.48 -0.74
C PHE A 40 -6.13 2.88 -0.70
N ILE A 41 -6.28 3.64 -1.78
CA ILE A 41 -5.73 5.01 -1.85
C ILE A 41 -6.31 5.88 -0.75
N SER A 42 -7.62 5.84 -0.57
CA SER A 42 -8.31 6.64 0.44
C SER A 42 -7.79 6.34 1.85
N VAL A 43 -7.70 5.06 2.19
CA VAL A 43 -7.27 4.65 3.54
C VAL A 43 -5.79 4.97 3.74
N ALA A 44 -4.94 4.58 2.80
CA ALA A 44 -3.49 4.71 2.98
C ALA A 44 -3.03 6.17 2.94
N CYS A 45 -3.53 6.95 1.99
CA CYS A 45 -3.19 8.38 1.93
C CYS A 45 -3.72 9.12 3.16
N GLY A 46 -4.93 8.78 3.61
CA GLY A 46 -5.50 9.36 4.83
C GLY A 46 -4.69 9.00 6.08
N GLN A 47 -4.26 7.75 6.19
CA GLN A 47 -3.42 7.30 7.31
C GLN A 47 -2.08 8.05 7.36
N LEU A 48 -1.54 8.42 6.20
CA LEU A 48 -0.30 9.18 6.10
C LEU A 48 -0.49 10.68 6.35
N GLY A 49 -1.73 11.15 6.52
CA GLY A 49 -2.02 12.55 6.77
C GLY A 49 -2.20 13.40 5.51
N PHE A 50 -2.30 12.77 4.34
CA PHE A 50 -2.62 13.44 3.08
C PHE A 50 -4.13 13.41 2.81
N SER A 51 -4.59 14.08 1.75
CA SER A 51 -5.96 13.90 1.30
C SER A 51 -6.17 12.45 0.86
N GLY A 52 -7.40 11.97 0.87
CA GLY A 52 -7.74 10.60 0.47
C GLY A 52 -7.73 10.38 -1.04
N ALA A 53 -7.03 11.22 -1.81
CA ALA A 53 -6.94 11.14 -3.26
C ALA A 53 -5.51 10.92 -3.71
N GLY A 54 -5.35 10.34 -4.91
CA GLY A 54 -4.03 10.05 -5.46
C GLY A 54 -4.07 8.93 -6.47
N SER A 55 -2.94 8.27 -6.65
CA SER A 55 -2.80 7.10 -7.50
C SER A 55 -1.98 6.02 -6.79
N ALA A 56 -2.06 4.80 -7.31
CA ALA A 56 -1.37 3.64 -6.75
C ALA A 56 -0.46 3.02 -7.83
N PRO A 57 0.72 3.61 -8.07
CA PRO A 57 1.65 3.10 -9.08
C PRO A 57 2.26 1.77 -8.67
N THR A 58 2.60 0.95 -9.67
CA THR A 58 3.33 -0.30 -9.50
C THR A 58 4.78 -0.19 -9.94
N SER A 59 5.23 1.01 -10.27
CA SER A 59 6.59 1.31 -10.72
C SER A 59 6.97 2.73 -10.33
N GLY A 60 8.21 3.12 -10.60
CA GLY A 60 8.72 4.44 -10.23
C GLY A 60 9.46 4.45 -8.90
N PHE A 61 9.72 3.27 -8.33
CA PHE A 61 10.51 3.04 -7.13
C PHE A 61 11.18 1.66 -7.24
N PRO A 62 12.31 1.42 -6.55
CA PRO A 62 12.93 0.10 -6.53
C PRO A 62 12.05 -0.94 -5.85
N ASP A 63 12.20 -2.20 -6.25
CA ASP A 63 11.55 -3.31 -5.54
C ASP A 63 12.05 -3.37 -4.10
N GLY A 64 11.14 -3.73 -3.18
CA GLY A 64 11.49 -3.93 -1.80
C GLY A 64 12.32 -5.20 -1.58
N VAL A 65 12.90 -5.32 -0.38
CA VAL A 65 13.69 -6.49 0.02
C VAL A 65 13.18 -7.08 1.34
N ASP A 66 12.22 -6.44 1.98
CA ASP A 66 11.64 -6.83 3.26
C ASP A 66 10.53 -7.87 3.05
N PRO A 67 9.94 -8.43 4.13
CA PRO A 67 8.79 -9.30 3.97
C PRO A 67 7.65 -8.61 3.20
N THR A 68 6.81 -9.39 2.52
CA THR A 68 5.52 -8.92 2.02
C THR A 68 4.49 -9.18 3.10
N TRP A 69 3.99 -8.13 3.73
CA TRP A 69 3.08 -8.27 4.86
C TRP A 69 1.62 -8.43 4.45
N MET A 70 1.17 -7.74 3.40
CA MET A 70 -0.23 -7.74 2.99
C MET A 70 -0.41 -8.15 1.55
N ASP A 71 -1.40 -9.00 1.30
CA ASP A 71 -1.78 -9.47 -0.02
C ASP A 71 -3.30 -9.54 -0.10
N ASP A 72 -3.84 -9.40 -1.32
CA ASP A 72 -5.28 -9.40 -1.58
C ASP A 72 -6.01 -8.37 -0.70
N LEU A 73 -5.45 -7.18 -0.62
CA LEU A 73 -5.98 -6.11 0.22
C LEU A 73 -7.27 -5.55 -0.35
N ASP A 74 -8.30 -5.49 0.47
CA ASP A 74 -9.63 -5.03 0.09
C ASP A 74 -10.14 -4.03 1.14
N CYS A 75 -9.99 -2.75 0.84
CA CYS A 75 -10.44 -1.66 1.69
C CYS A 75 -11.76 -1.08 1.17
N ALA A 76 -12.71 -0.85 2.07
CA ALA A 76 -13.94 -0.14 1.73
C ALA A 76 -13.70 1.36 1.45
N GLY A 77 -12.65 1.92 2.04
CA GLY A 77 -12.30 3.32 1.91
C GLY A 77 -12.56 4.16 3.16
N THR A 78 -13.20 3.56 4.16
CA THR A 78 -13.58 4.23 5.41
C THR A 78 -12.77 3.77 6.63
N GLU A 79 -11.94 2.76 6.47
CA GLU A 79 -11.10 2.27 7.54
C GLU A 79 -10.07 3.33 7.97
N ALA A 80 -9.72 3.35 9.24
CA ALA A 80 -8.76 4.32 9.77
C ALA A 80 -7.32 3.98 9.41
N SER A 81 -7.03 2.70 9.12
CA SER A 81 -5.68 2.23 8.77
C SER A 81 -5.76 0.97 7.92
N LEU A 82 -4.69 0.68 7.17
CA LEU A 82 -4.64 -0.50 6.31
C LEU A 82 -4.87 -1.83 7.06
N PRO A 83 -4.32 -2.05 8.26
CA PRO A 83 -4.60 -3.30 8.98
C PRO A 83 -6.07 -3.55 9.29
N MET A 84 -6.92 -2.53 9.23
CA MET A 84 -8.37 -2.67 9.43
C MET A 84 -9.10 -3.09 8.16
N CYS A 85 -8.44 -3.05 7.01
CA CYS A 85 -8.99 -3.58 5.77
C CYS A 85 -8.95 -5.11 5.78
N THR A 86 -9.69 -5.73 4.88
CA THR A 86 -9.62 -7.18 4.68
C THR A 86 -8.36 -7.55 3.90
N PHE A 87 -7.61 -8.54 4.36
CA PHE A 87 -6.47 -9.11 3.65
C PHE A 87 -6.23 -10.53 4.16
N ARG A 88 -5.33 -11.27 3.51
CA ARG A 88 -5.15 -12.70 3.77
C ARG A 88 -4.55 -13.03 5.13
N GLY A 89 -3.97 -12.08 5.80
CA GLY A 89 -3.26 -12.25 7.05
C GLY A 89 -1.80 -11.83 6.90
N TRP A 90 -1.16 -11.50 8.00
CA TRP A 90 0.20 -11.00 7.99
C TRP A 90 1.17 -12.04 7.40
N GLY A 91 1.87 -11.67 6.34
CA GLY A 91 2.86 -12.54 5.69
C GLY A 91 2.27 -13.67 4.86
N VAL A 92 0.96 -13.75 4.71
CA VAL A 92 0.30 -14.74 3.83
C VAL A 92 0.17 -14.14 2.45
N GLU A 93 1.02 -14.55 1.50
CA GLU A 93 1.12 -13.92 0.19
C GLU A 93 1.63 -14.92 -0.85
N ASN A 94 1.43 -14.56 -2.11
CA ASN A 94 1.95 -15.32 -3.26
C ASN A 94 2.66 -14.39 -4.25
N CYS A 95 3.27 -13.31 -3.75
CA CYS A 95 3.79 -12.22 -4.56
C CYS A 95 5.32 -12.23 -4.60
N ALA A 96 5.87 -11.61 -5.62
CA ALA A 96 7.26 -11.21 -5.66
C ALA A 96 7.36 -9.71 -5.50
N HIS A 97 8.54 -9.17 -5.19
CA HIS A 97 8.70 -7.74 -4.92
C HIS A 97 8.46 -6.85 -6.14
N PHE A 98 8.48 -7.38 -7.37
CA PHE A 98 8.06 -6.60 -8.52
C PHE A 98 6.56 -6.28 -8.48
N GLU A 99 5.81 -6.92 -7.60
CA GLU A 99 4.39 -6.66 -7.36
C GLU A 99 4.15 -5.73 -6.18
N ASP A 100 5.18 -5.11 -5.62
CA ASP A 100 5.02 -4.13 -4.55
C ASP A 100 4.23 -2.93 -5.04
N ILE A 101 3.21 -2.52 -4.28
CA ILE A 101 2.40 -1.35 -4.60
C ILE A 101 3.01 -0.09 -3.99
N GLY A 102 2.83 1.02 -4.70
CA GLY A 102 3.18 2.33 -4.19
C GLY A 102 1.98 3.25 -4.07
N LEU A 103 2.23 4.45 -3.64
CA LEU A 103 1.26 5.54 -3.60
C LEU A 103 1.89 6.81 -4.11
N SER A 104 1.06 7.61 -4.78
CA SER A 104 1.32 9.01 -5.04
C SER A 104 0.10 9.77 -4.54
N CYS A 105 0.18 10.28 -3.31
CA CYS A 105 -0.95 10.94 -2.66
C CYS A 105 -1.02 12.41 -3.05
N THR A 106 -2.23 12.93 -3.22
CA THR A 106 -2.46 14.37 -3.35
C THR A 106 -2.14 15.01 -2.00
N PRO A 107 -1.26 16.01 -1.98
CA PRO A 107 -0.89 16.68 -0.72
C PRO A 107 -2.04 17.34 0.02
#